data_933bcdc55d93350d99b5d15a0cf2727e
#
_entry.id   933bcdc55d93350d99b5d15a0cf2727e
#
_cell.length_a   1.000
_cell.length_b   1.000
_cell.length_c   1.000
_cell.angle_alpha   90.00
_cell.angle_beta   90.00
_cell.angle_gamma   90.00
#
_symmetry.space_group_name_H-M   'P 1'
#
loop_
_entity.id
_entity.type
_entity.pdbx_description
1 polymer ?
#
loop_
_entity_poly.entity_id
_entity_poly.type
_entity_poly.pdbx_seq_one_letter_code
_entity_poly.pdbx_strand_id
1 'polypeptide(L)'
;VELGPGLIGSIFDGIQRPLAEIMKVSGTNLQRGVEVPSLSRDKKWHLVPSKKVGDEVCAGDTIGTVKETAIVNHKIMLPNKISGKIVEINEGDYTVEDTVYKVETEKGIREFTLMQSWPVRVGRPYKRKLSPDIPLVTGQRVIDTLFPIAKGGVAAVPGPFGSGKTVVQH
;
A
#
# COMPACT_ATOMS: atom_id res chain seq x y z
N VAL A 1 8.46 7.01 1.70
CA VAL A 1 7.28 6.87 0.81
C VAL A 1 6.00 7.03 1.60
N GLU A 2 4.99 7.59 0.97
CA GLU A 2 3.64 7.67 1.53
C GLU A 2 2.84 6.44 1.10
N LEU A 3 2.22 5.77 2.05
CA LEU A 3 1.36 4.60 1.83
C LEU A 3 -0.05 4.92 2.33
N GLY A 4 -1.03 4.78 1.47
CA GLY A 4 -2.43 5.06 1.76
C GLY A 4 -3.32 4.81 0.54
N PRO A 5 -4.63 5.00 0.64
CA PRO A 5 -5.52 4.85 -0.50
C PRO A 5 -5.27 5.93 -1.55
N GLY A 6 -5.31 5.55 -2.82
CA GLY A 6 -5.06 6.43 -3.97
C GLY A 6 -3.76 6.18 -4.73
N LEU A 7 -2.96 5.21 -4.30
CA LEU A 7 -1.75 4.81 -5.04
C LEU A 7 -2.07 3.98 -6.28
N ILE A 8 -3.07 3.10 -6.17
CA ILE A 8 -3.42 2.18 -7.26
C ILE A 8 -4.10 2.95 -8.38
N GLY A 9 -3.63 2.71 -9.61
CA GLY A 9 -4.10 3.41 -10.81
C GLY A 9 -3.39 4.73 -11.13
N SER A 10 -2.42 5.14 -10.31
CA SER A 10 -1.58 6.31 -10.54
C SER A 10 -0.20 5.91 -11.07
N ILE A 11 0.42 6.79 -11.86
CA ILE A 11 1.77 6.60 -12.37
C ILE A 11 2.70 7.57 -11.66
N PHE A 12 3.77 7.02 -11.09
CA PHE A 12 4.73 7.78 -10.29
C PHE A 12 6.13 7.75 -10.92
N ASP A 13 6.93 8.74 -10.58
CA ASP A 13 8.35 8.71 -10.85
C ASP A 13 9.13 7.92 -9.77
N GLY A 14 10.46 7.86 -9.90
CA GLY A 14 11.32 7.08 -8.99
C GLY A 14 11.36 7.56 -7.54
N ILE A 15 10.79 8.72 -7.21
CA ILE A 15 10.70 9.27 -5.86
C ILE A 15 9.26 9.47 -5.39
N GLN A 16 8.34 8.74 -6.01
CA GLN A 16 6.91 8.71 -5.68
C GLN A 16 6.16 10.03 -5.93
N ARG A 17 6.56 10.82 -6.95
CA ARG A 17 5.77 11.97 -7.38
C ARG A 17 4.77 11.54 -8.45
N PRO A 18 3.48 11.84 -8.33
CA PRO A 18 2.48 11.47 -9.34
C PRO A 18 2.67 12.32 -10.60
N LEU A 19 2.89 11.67 -11.74
CA LEU A 19 3.20 12.35 -13.01
C LEU A 19 2.07 13.25 -13.49
N ALA A 20 0.82 12.87 -13.25
CA ALA A 20 -0.33 13.69 -13.60
C ALA A 20 -0.37 15.03 -12.81
N GLU A 21 0.01 15.01 -11.55
CA GLU A 21 0.07 16.21 -10.72
C GLU A 21 1.27 17.08 -11.09
N ILE A 22 2.43 16.48 -11.39
CA ILE A 22 3.57 17.22 -11.91
C ILE A 22 3.20 17.94 -13.20
N MET A 23 2.49 17.27 -14.11
CA MET A 23 2.07 17.87 -15.38
C MET A 23 1.16 19.08 -15.19
N LYS A 24 0.30 19.10 -14.18
CA LYS A 24 -0.53 20.26 -13.84
C LYS A 24 0.29 21.47 -13.38
N VAL A 25 1.40 21.22 -12.67
CA VAL A 25 2.25 22.27 -12.08
C VAL A 25 3.30 22.79 -13.09
N SER A 26 3.96 21.90 -13.82
CA SER A 26 5.13 22.22 -14.66
C SER A 26 4.93 21.97 -16.15
N GLY A 27 3.74 21.56 -16.60
CA GLY A 27 3.46 21.23 -17.98
C GLY A 27 4.10 19.91 -18.41
N THR A 28 4.45 19.79 -19.69
CA THR A 28 4.94 18.55 -20.30
C THR A 28 6.38 18.19 -19.91
N ASN A 29 7.13 19.12 -19.35
CA ASN A 29 8.53 18.93 -18.99
C ASN A 29 8.70 18.76 -17.49
N LEU A 30 9.45 17.72 -17.08
CA LEU A 30 9.82 17.50 -15.68
C LEU A 30 10.86 18.54 -15.25
N GLN A 31 10.46 19.45 -14.37
CA GLN A 31 11.36 20.44 -13.79
C GLN A 31 11.97 19.91 -12.48
N ARG A 32 13.20 20.34 -12.20
CA ARG A 32 13.86 20.05 -10.93
C ARG A 32 13.20 20.83 -9.80
N GLY A 33 13.11 20.21 -8.59
CA GLY A 33 12.59 20.87 -7.39
C GLY A 33 11.07 20.98 -7.33
N VAL A 34 10.33 20.41 -8.29
CA VAL A 34 8.86 20.32 -8.16
C VAL A 34 8.49 19.28 -7.12
N GLU A 35 7.86 19.73 -6.05
CA GLU A 35 7.32 18.88 -4.99
C GLU A 35 5.80 18.82 -5.12
N VAL A 36 5.27 17.61 -5.20
CA VAL A 36 3.82 17.33 -5.20
C VAL A 36 3.55 16.18 -4.24
N PRO A 37 2.46 16.21 -3.47
CA PRO A 37 2.09 15.12 -2.58
C PRO A 37 1.87 13.83 -3.37
N SER A 38 2.33 12.70 -2.83
CA SER A 38 2.15 11.40 -3.48
C SER A 38 0.70 10.95 -3.49
N LEU A 39 -0.05 11.31 -2.45
CA LEU A 39 -1.48 11.05 -2.30
C LEU A 39 -2.26 12.36 -2.36
N SER A 40 -3.45 12.34 -2.96
CA SER A 40 -4.35 13.49 -2.95
C SER A 40 -4.77 13.81 -1.52
N ARG A 41 -4.63 15.08 -1.10
CA ARG A 41 -5.05 15.58 0.21
C ARG A 41 -6.53 15.96 0.26
N ASP A 42 -7.15 16.20 -0.89
CA ASP A 42 -8.54 16.66 -1.00
C ASP A 42 -9.52 15.52 -1.18
N LYS A 43 -9.06 14.38 -1.72
CA LYS A 43 -9.93 13.23 -1.99
C LYS A 43 -10.36 12.57 -0.69
N LYS A 44 -11.67 12.42 -0.52
CA LYS A 44 -12.26 11.70 0.60
C LYS A 44 -12.42 10.23 0.28
N TRP A 45 -12.23 9.41 1.31
CA TRP A 45 -12.30 7.98 1.27
C TRP A 45 -13.20 7.47 2.38
N HIS A 46 -14.13 6.58 2.05
CA HIS A 46 -15.05 6.00 3.03
C HIS A 46 -14.34 4.88 3.80
N LEU A 47 -14.10 5.10 5.09
CA LEU A 47 -13.52 4.10 5.99
C LEU A 47 -14.62 3.23 6.59
N VAL A 48 -14.50 1.92 6.42
CA VAL A 48 -15.29 0.91 7.12
C VAL A 48 -14.42 0.25 8.18
N PRO A 49 -14.67 0.47 9.48
CA PRO A 49 -13.90 -0.14 10.57
C PRO A 49 -14.01 -1.67 10.57
N SER A 50 -12.89 -2.35 10.80
CA SER A 50 -12.83 -3.80 11.05
C SER A 50 -12.63 -4.13 12.52
N LYS A 51 -12.40 -3.12 13.34
CA LYS A 51 -12.15 -3.19 14.78
C LYS A 51 -13.11 -2.26 15.52
N LYS A 52 -13.25 -2.49 16.82
CA LYS A 52 -14.13 -1.70 17.70
C LYS A 52 -13.32 -1.03 18.79
N VAL A 53 -13.91 0.01 19.41
CA VAL A 53 -13.36 0.60 20.64
C VAL A 53 -13.24 -0.49 21.70
N GLY A 54 -12.08 -0.55 22.32
CA GLY A 54 -11.75 -1.57 23.33
C GLY A 54 -10.94 -2.75 22.81
N ASP A 55 -10.84 -2.96 21.49
CA ASP A 55 -10.04 -4.05 20.91
C ASP A 55 -8.54 -3.80 21.12
N GLU A 56 -7.83 -4.86 21.49
CA GLU A 56 -6.38 -4.87 21.50
C GLU A 56 -5.84 -5.06 20.08
N VAL A 57 -4.85 -4.28 19.72
CA VAL A 57 -4.24 -4.27 18.38
C VAL A 57 -2.73 -4.22 18.45
N CYS A 58 -2.10 -4.86 17.48
CA CYS A 58 -0.64 -4.83 17.32
C CYS A 58 -0.24 -4.43 15.89
N ALA A 59 1.04 -4.13 15.71
CA ALA A 59 1.61 -3.75 14.42
C ALA A 59 1.21 -4.72 13.30
N GLY A 60 0.68 -4.19 12.20
CA GLY A 60 0.22 -4.95 11.05
C GLY A 60 -1.23 -5.45 11.15
N ASP A 61 -1.93 -5.20 12.26
CA ASP A 61 -3.37 -5.49 12.32
C ASP A 61 -4.15 -4.55 11.40
N THR A 62 -5.14 -5.11 10.70
CA THR A 62 -6.08 -4.32 9.91
C THR A 62 -7.08 -3.64 10.83
N ILE A 63 -7.13 -2.33 10.81
CA ILE A 63 -8.02 -1.49 11.60
C ILE A 63 -9.33 -1.26 10.88
N GLY A 64 -9.28 -1.09 9.57
CA GLY A 64 -10.43 -0.87 8.72
C GLY A 64 -10.08 -1.06 7.25
N THR A 65 -11.07 -0.88 6.40
CA THR A 65 -10.92 -0.98 4.94
C THR A 65 -11.50 0.23 4.25
N VAL A 66 -10.92 0.56 3.11
CA VAL A 66 -11.38 1.63 2.21
C VAL A 66 -11.53 1.03 0.82
N LYS A 67 -12.65 1.25 0.16
CA LYS A 67 -12.85 0.83 -1.23
C LYS A 67 -12.07 1.76 -2.15
N GLU A 68 -10.88 1.35 -2.57
CA GLU A 68 -9.99 2.17 -3.40
C GLU A 68 -10.36 2.11 -4.88
N THR A 69 -10.64 0.89 -5.39
CA THR A 69 -11.14 0.65 -6.76
C THR A 69 -12.29 -0.35 -6.74
N ALA A 70 -12.83 -0.66 -7.92
CA ALA A 70 -13.89 -1.67 -8.04
C ALA A 70 -13.49 -3.05 -7.50
N ILE A 71 -12.20 -3.39 -7.60
CA ILE A 71 -11.65 -4.70 -7.23
C ILE A 71 -10.70 -4.67 -6.03
N VAL A 72 -10.29 -3.49 -5.57
CA VAL A 72 -9.31 -3.35 -4.48
C VAL A 72 -9.95 -2.68 -3.26
N ASN A 73 -9.96 -3.43 -2.16
CA ASN A 73 -10.23 -2.91 -0.84
C ASN A 73 -8.90 -2.65 -0.12
N HIS A 74 -8.55 -1.38 0.02
CA HIS A 74 -7.34 -0.96 0.72
C HIS A 74 -7.49 -1.23 2.22
N LYS A 75 -6.50 -1.92 2.82
CA LYS A 75 -6.49 -2.22 4.25
C LYS A 75 -5.72 -1.14 5.00
N ILE A 76 -6.37 -0.48 5.92
CA ILE A 76 -5.72 0.46 6.84
C ILE A 76 -5.13 -0.36 7.98
N MET A 77 -3.82 -0.35 8.10
CA MET A 77 -3.07 -1.18 9.04
C MET A 77 -2.41 -0.32 10.11
N LEU A 78 -2.34 -0.85 11.33
CA LEU A 78 -1.58 -0.22 12.42
C LEU A 78 -0.09 -0.17 12.06
N PRO A 79 0.58 1.00 12.21
CA PRO A 79 2.00 1.14 11.90
C PRO A 79 2.90 0.21 12.71
N ASN A 80 4.14 0.02 12.23
CA ASN A 80 5.13 -0.82 12.89
C ASN A 80 5.48 -0.30 14.30
N LYS A 81 5.80 -1.21 15.20
CA LYS A 81 6.18 -0.93 16.61
C LYS A 81 5.10 -0.21 17.42
N ILE A 82 3.86 -0.31 17.04
CA ILE A 82 2.71 0.19 17.78
C ILE A 82 1.89 -0.99 18.26
N SER A 83 1.52 -0.97 19.52
CA SER A 83 0.54 -1.89 20.12
C SER A 83 -0.26 -1.14 21.17
N GLY A 84 -1.48 -1.55 21.43
CA GLY A 84 -2.32 -0.93 22.43
C GLY A 84 -3.79 -1.22 22.21
N LYS A 85 -4.65 -0.40 22.82
CA LYS A 85 -6.09 -0.55 22.79
C LYS A 85 -6.75 0.57 22.00
N ILE A 86 -7.69 0.26 21.13
CA ILE A 86 -8.44 1.26 20.37
C ILE A 86 -9.34 2.04 21.34
N VAL A 87 -9.19 3.35 21.39
CA VAL A 87 -10.00 4.25 22.21
C VAL A 87 -11.02 5.03 21.41
N GLU A 88 -10.76 5.22 20.13
CA GLU A 88 -11.69 5.90 19.21
C GLU A 88 -11.52 5.36 17.79
N ILE A 89 -12.61 5.05 17.12
CA ILE A 89 -12.68 4.73 15.70
C ILE A 89 -14.11 4.94 15.23
N ASN A 90 -14.29 5.63 14.09
CA ASN A 90 -15.59 5.90 13.53
C ASN A 90 -15.61 5.56 12.04
N GLU A 91 -16.75 5.08 11.55
CA GLU A 91 -17.02 4.97 10.12
C GLU A 91 -17.32 6.37 9.55
N GLY A 92 -16.81 6.66 8.37
CA GLY A 92 -17.04 7.97 7.77
C GLY A 92 -16.14 8.25 6.56
N ASP A 93 -16.30 9.45 6.02
CA ASP A 93 -15.57 9.94 4.88
C ASP A 93 -14.42 10.86 5.34
N TYR A 94 -13.20 10.43 5.10
CA TYR A 94 -11.99 11.10 5.57
C TYR A 94 -11.02 11.36 4.42
N THR A 95 -10.27 12.44 4.52
CA THR A 95 -9.06 12.64 3.71
C THR A 95 -7.94 11.76 4.23
N VAL A 96 -6.82 11.69 3.53
CA VAL A 96 -5.68 10.88 3.97
C VAL A 96 -4.97 11.46 5.20
N GLU A 97 -5.22 12.72 5.54
CA GLU A 97 -4.60 13.43 6.68
C GLU A 97 -5.52 13.56 7.89
N ASP A 98 -6.83 13.31 7.74
CA ASP A 98 -7.76 13.34 8.87
C ASP A 98 -7.46 12.23 9.87
N THR A 99 -7.58 12.53 11.16
CA THR A 99 -7.50 11.52 12.21
C THR A 99 -8.73 10.62 12.15
N VAL A 100 -8.50 9.32 11.96
CA VAL A 100 -9.56 8.32 11.76
C VAL A 100 -9.70 7.33 12.91
N TYR A 101 -8.62 7.10 13.65
CA TYR A 101 -8.66 6.27 14.86
C TYR A 101 -7.55 6.66 15.84
N LYS A 102 -7.79 6.31 17.12
CA LYS A 102 -6.84 6.55 18.21
C LYS A 102 -6.56 5.27 18.97
N VAL A 103 -5.31 5.08 19.34
CA VAL A 103 -4.84 3.91 20.10
C VAL A 103 -4.15 4.39 21.38
N GLU A 104 -4.58 3.86 22.50
CA GLU A 104 -3.90 4.01 23.79
C GLU A 104 -2.71 3.04 23.82
N THR A 105 -1.52 3.60 23.88
CA THR A 105 -0.25 2.88 23.96
C THR A 105 0.38 3.10 25.32
N GLU A 106 1.44 2.35 25.66
CA GLU A 106 2.23 2.58 26.88
C GLU A 106 2.75 4.01 27.03
N LYS A 107 2.87 4.74 25.91
CA LYS A 107 3.37 6.14 25.87
C LYS A 107 2.25 7.18 25.77
N GLY A 108 1.00 6.77 25.95
CA GLY A 108 -0.18 7.61 25.82
C GLY A 108 -1.00 7.39 24.55
N ILE A 109 -2.02 8.20 24.37
CA ILE A 109 -2.93 8.13 23.22
C ILE A 109 -2.20 8.65 21.97
N ARG A 110 -2.27 7.88 20.89
CA ARG A 110 -1.73 8.25 19.58
C ARG A 110 -2.84 8.27 18.54
N GLU A 111 -2.79 9.27 17.69
CA GLU A 111 -3.74 9.49 16.60
C GLU A 111 -3.16 8.97 15.29
N PHE A 112 -4.02 8.40 14.45
CA PHE A 112 -3.63 7.82 13.18
C PHE A 112 -4.59 8.25 12.07
N THR A 113 -4.02 8.36 10.87
CA THR A 113 -4.71 8.77 9.65
C THR A 113 -4.84 7.60 8.67
N LEU A 114 -5.43 7.84 7.49
CA LEU A 114 -5.50 6.83 6.43
C LEU A 114 -4.15 6.61 5.73
N MET A 115 -3.20 7.52 5.87
CA MET A 115 -1.87 7.37 5.29
C MET A 115 -0.79 7.14 6.33
N GLN A 116 0.33 6.57 5.89
CA GLN A 116 1.54 6.36 6.69
C GLN A 116 2.76 6.77 5.88
N SER A 117 3.71 7.47 6.53
CA SER A 117 5.06 7.60 6.01
C SER A 117 5.85 6.34 6.35
N TRP A 118 6.42 5.69 5.32
CA TRP A 118 7.11 4.41 5.48
C TRP A 118 8.52 4.45 4.92
N PRO A 119 9.53 3.94 5.65
CA PRO A 119 10.90 3.81 5.15
C PRO A 119 10.95 2.78 4.03
N VAL A 120 11.51 3.16 2.87
CA VAL A 120 11.55 2.31 1.66
C VAL A 120 12.21 0.95 1.89
N ARG A 121 13.23 0.89 2.76
CA ARG A 121 14.02 -0.33 3.01
C ARG A 121 13.51 -1.19 4.15
N VAL A 122 12.41 -0.82 4.79
CA VAL A 122 11.82 -1.58 5.89
C VAL A 122 10.60 -2.33 5.39
N GLY A 123 10.60 -3.65 5.51
CA GLY A 123 9.45 -4.48 5.13
C GLY A 123 8.21 -4.15 5.95
N ARG A 124 7.04 -4.33 5.36
CA ARG A 124 5.76 -4.20 6.07
C ARG A 124 5.60 -5.36 7.07
N PRO A 125 5.00 -5.13 8.25
CA PRO A 125 4.71 -6.20 9.20
C PRO A 125 3.70 -7.18 8.60
N TYR A 126 3.83 -8.44 8.94
CA TYR A 126 2.89 -9.51 8.57
C TYR A 126 2.71 -10.48 9.74
N LYS A 127 1.51 -11.06 9.86
CA LYS A 127 1.21 -12.01 10.95
C LYS A 127 1.88 -13.37 10.72
N ARG A 128 1.85 -13.86 9.48
CA ARG A 128 2.47 -15.12 9.08
C ARG A 128 2.78 -15.14 7.59
N LYS A 129 3.79 -15.88 7.20
CA LYS A 129 4.01 -16.26 5.82
C LYS A 129 3.05 -17.39 5.47
N LEU A 130 2.42 -17.30 4.30
CA LEU A 130 1.57 -18.37 3.77
C LEU A 130 2.44 -19.37 3.01
N SER A 131 1.99 -20.63 2.94
CA SER A 131 2.63 -21.63 2.09
C SER A 131 2.40 -21.30 0.62
N PRO A 132 3.39 -21.58 -0.26
CA PRO A 132 3.28 -21.35 -1.70
C PRO A 132 2.50 -22.49 -2.38
N ASP A 133 1.21 -22.58 -2.09
CA ASP A 133 0.32 -23.67 -2.50
C ASP A 133 -0.61 -23.32 -3.68
N ILE A 134 -0.70 -22.04 -4.04
CA ILE A 134 -1.52 -21.58 -5.15
C ILE A 134 -0.62 -21.15 -6.31
N PRO A 135 -0.63 -21.86 -7.46
CA PRO A 135 0.20 -21.48 -8.61
C PRO A 135 -0.30 -20.21 -9.29
N LEU A 136 0.63 -19.40 -9.78
CA LEU A 136 0.37 -18.34 -10.72
C LEU A 136 0.39 -18.94 -12.14
N VAL A 137 -0.80 -19.08 -12.74
CA VAL A 137 -0.90 -19.57 -14.13
C VAL A 137 -0.50 -18.47 -15.09
N THR A 138 0.64 -18.65 -15.77
CA THR A 138 1.18 -17.69 -16.73
C THR A 138 0.64 -17.94 -18.15
N GLY A 139 0.16 -19.14 -18.44
CA GLY A 139 -0.23 -19.60 -19.78
C GLY A 139 0.95 -20.14 -20.60
N GLN A 140 2.17 -20.00 -20.12
CA GLN A 140 3.36 -20.58 -20.75
C GLN A 140 3.63 -21.97 -20.20
N ARG A 141 3.48 -22.99 -21.05
CA ARG A 141 3.59 -24.40 -20.66
C ARG A 141 4.89 -24.72 -19.93
N VAL A 142 6.02 -24.20 -20.40
CA VAL A 142 7.34 -24.47 -19.80
C VAL A 142 7.40 -23.90 -18.39
N ILE A 143 6.89 -22.70 -18.16
CA ILE A 143 6.89 -22.09 -16.83
C ILE A 143 5.92 -22.85 -15.92
N ASP A 144 4.68 -23.02 -16.35
CA ASP A 144 3.62 -23.56 -15.49
C ASP A 144 3.86 -25.03 -15.09
N THR A 145 4.60 -25.81 -15.92
CA THR A 145 4.82 -27.25 -15.66
C THR A 145 6.18 -27.55 -15.08
N LEU A 146 7.25 -26.85 -15.50
CA LEU A 146 8.63 -27.16 -15.11
C LEU A 146 9.21 -26.20 -14.06
N PHE A 147 8.75 -24.96 -14.06
CA PHE A 147 9.21 -23.91 -13.15
C PHE A 147 8.03 -23.11 -12.57
N PRO A 148 7.07 -23.77 -11.93
CA PRO A 148 5.85 -23.09 -11.48
C PRO A 148 6.15 -21.98 -10.49
N ILE A 149 5.45 -20.85 -10.65
CA ILE A 149 5.56 -19.69 -9.79
C ILE A 149 4.34 -19.69 -8.88
N ALA A 150 4.55 -19.52 -7.58
CA ALA A 150 3.46 -19.35 -6.64
C ALA A 150 2.91 -17.93 -6.67
N LYS A 151 1.59 -17.76 -6.47
CA LYS A 151 0.99 -16.44 -6.23
C LYS A 151 1.63 -15.77 -5.01
N GLY A 152 2.08 -14.52 -5.18
CA GLY A 152 2.82 -13.78 -4.15
C GLY A 152 4.30 -14.17 -4.05
N GLY A 153 4.77 -15.08 -4.90
CA GLY A 153 6.18 -15.45 -5.00
C GLY A 153 7.03 -14.43 -5.75
N VAL A 154 8.32 -14.69 -5.82
CA VAL A 154 9.30 -13.90 -6.57
C VAL A 154 9.97 -14.79 -7.59
N ALA A 155 9.97 -14.38 -8.84
CA ALA A 155 10.68 -15.05 -9.92
C ALA A 155 11.76 -14.12 -10.50
N ALA A 156 12.96 -14.68 -10.78
CA ALA A 156 14.02 -13.97 -11.48
C ALA A 156 14.05 -14.40 -12.95
N VAL A 157 14.12 -13.45 -13.86
CA VAL A 157 14.29 -13.67 -15.30
C VAL A 157 15.65 -13.08 -15.72
N PRO A 158 16.77 -13.77 -15.46
CA PRO A 158 18.09 -13.27 -15.78
C PRO A 158 18.40 -13.42 -17.26
N GLY A 159 19.28 -12.57 -17.77
CA GLY A 159 19.78 -12.67 -19.14
C GLY A 159 20.47 -11.39 -19.59
N PRO A 160 21.34 -11.47 -20.60
CA PRO A 160 22.00 -10.31 -21.19
C PRO A 160 21.00 -9.39 -21.92
N PHE A 161 21.50 -8.23 -22.36
CA PHE A 161 20.70 -7.33 -23.19
C PHE A 161 20.23 -8.04 -24.47
N GLY A 162 18.97 -7.84 -24.83
CA GLY A 162 18.36 -8.47 -26.02
C GLY A 162 17.93 -9.92 -25.86
N SER A 163 18.03 -10.53 -24.66
CA SER A 163 17.64 -11.94 -24.44
C SER A 163 16.12 -12.19 -24.32
N GLY A 164 15.29 -11.20 -24.57
CA GLY A 164 13.83 -11.35 -24.54
C GLY A 164 13.19 -11.38 -23.16
N LYS A 165 13.88 -10.89 -22.10
CA LYS A 165 13.35 -10.87 -20.72
C LYS A 165 11.99 -10.19 -20.62
N THR A 166 11.85 -9.05 -21.25
CA THR A 166 10.60 -8.28 -21.25
C THR A 166 9.46 -9.02 -21.94
N VAL A 167 9.76 -9.77 -23.02
CA VAL A 167 8.78 -10.59 -23.75
C VAL A 167 8.23 -11.72 -22.88
N VAL A 168 9.07 -12.30 -22.01
CA VAL A 168 8.64 -13.34 -21.07
C VAL A 168 7.74 -12.76 -19.97
N GLN A 169 7.92 -11.48 -19.62
CA GLN A 169 7.14 -10.81 -18.59
C GLN A 169 5.78 -10.26 -19.08
N HIS A 170 5.63 -10.02 -20.36
CA HIS A 170 4.40 -9.57 -21.02
C HIS A 170 3.51 -10.73 -21.45
#